data_b2679491813cd08388b83ba907fa5f5b
#
_entry.id   b2679491813cd08388b83ba907fa5f5b
#
_cell.length_a   1.000
_cell.length_b   1.000
_cell.length_c   1.000
_cell.angle_alpha   90.00
_cell.angle_beta   90.00
_cell.angle_gamma   90.00
#
_symmetry.space_group_name_H-M   'P 1'
#
loop_
_entity.id
_entity.type
_entity.pdbx_description
1 polymer ?
#
loop_
_entity_poly.entity_id
_entity_poly.type
_entity_poly.pdbx_seq_one_letter_code
_entity_poly.pdbx_strand_id
1 'polypeptide(L)'
;MKNLLLVAAIGCVVISSTACTTVGSGMGAIEWTPGSGTLKDPIGEGFHVVSPFSEIYQYDLREQEHQESLDVLANNGLSIVLDTSILFKPVQSELYLLQTEIGPDYYRILLGPLLRSGARKVVGRYSPEEIYSTKREEVEREIFAEVNRKLQSKHVQVDAILIRDVHLPQIVQAAIEMKLQQEQRALAMQFVLDKERKEAERKKIEAGGIADYQQLIGKGLTEMLLQWKQIDAIEKLVQSPNSKTIVLDAGKGNFPMILDTKNTESK
;
A
#
# COMPACT_ATOMS: atom_id res chain seq x y z
N MET A 1 -40.28 -62.84 -34.67
CA MET A 1 -39.14 -62.86 -33.73
C MET A 1 -37.89 -62.18 -34.31
N LYS A 2 -37.49 -62.44 -35.56
CA LYS A 2 -36.31 -61.77 -36.17
C LYS A 2 -36.40 -60.23 -36.23
N ASN A 3 -37.57 -59.70 -36.55
CA ASN A 3 -37.74 -58.22 -36.61
C ASN A 3 -37.75 -57.56 -35.23
N LEU A 4 -38.20 -58.24 -34.19
CA LEU A 4 -38.18 -57.73 -32.81
C LEU A 4 -36.75 -57.69 -32.26
N LEU A 5 -35.92 -58.68 -32.59
CA LEU A 5 -34.49 -58.71 -32.26
C LEU A 5 -33.69 -57.62 -32.98
N LEU A 6 -34.04 -57.31 -34.24
CA LEU A 6 -33.41 -56.28 -35.02
C LEU A 6 -33.75 -54.88 -34.52
N VAL A 7 -35.01 -54.64 -34.08
CA VAL A 7 -35.42 -53.37 -33.46
C VAL A 7 -34.78 -53.22 -32.10
N ALA A 8 -34.68 -54.30 -31.29
CA ALA A 8 -33.96 -54.24 -30.02
C ALA A 8 -32.46 -54.01 -30.17
N ALA A 9 -31.83 -54.59 -31.19
CA ALA A 9 -30.41 -54.38 -31.48
C ALA A 9 -30.13 -52.93 -31.97
N ILE A 10 -30.99 -52.34 -32.79
CA ILE A 10 -30.90 -50.96 -33.24
C ILE A 10 -31.16 -50.03 -32.07
N GLY A 11 -32.12 -50.29 -31.21
CA GLY A 11 -32.38 -49.51 -29.98
C GLY A 11 -31.21 -49.54 -29.01
N CYS A 12 -30.52 -50.67 -28.82
CA CYS A 12 -29.34 -50.79 -27.98
C CYS A 12 -28.13 -50.03 -28.53
N VAL A 13 -27.94 -49.95 -29.85
CA VAL A 13 -26.87 -49.20 -30.50
C VAL A 13 -27.10 -47.68 -30.37
N VAL A 14 -28.35 -47.23 -30.42
CA VAL A 14 -28.67 -45.79 -30.24
C VAL A 14 -28.44 -45.36 -28.80
N ILE A 15 -28.74 -46.20 -27.78
CA ILE A 15 -28.54 -45.89 -26.37
C ILE A 15 -27.04 -45.87 -25.99
N SER A 16 -26.20 -46.63 -26.67
CA SER A 16 -24.76 -46.70 -26.43
C SER A 16 -23.96 -45.53 -27.01
N SER A 17 -24.60 -44.58 -27.72
CA SER A 17 -23.94 -43.45 -28.39
C SER A 17 -24.03 -42.13 -27.59
N THR A 18 -24.43 -42.15 -26.33
CA THR A 18 -24.41 -40.96 -25.46
C THR A 18 -23.09 -40.86 -24.73
N ALA A 19 -22.38 -39.76 -24.87
CA ALA A 19 -21.23 -39.40 -24.05
C ALA A 19 -21.68 -38.58 -22.84
N CYS A 20 -20.98 -38.76 -21.76
CA CYS A 20 -21.26 -38.02 -20.54
C CYS A 20 -20.02 -37.17 -20.21
N THR A 21 -20.23 -35.90 -19.88
CA THR A 21 -19.19 -35.02 -19.42
C THR A 21 -19.55 -34.44 -18.06
N THR A 22 -18.54 -34.16 -17.22
CA THR A 22 -18.71 -33.50 -15.95
C THR A 22 -17.98 -32.17 -16.00
N VAL A 23 -18.72 -31.09 -15.74
CA VAL A 23 -18.18 -29.74 -15.58
C VAL A 23 -17.97 -29.48 -14.10
N GLY A 24 -16.73 -29.17 -13.71
CA GLY A 24 -16.37 -28.92 -12.32
C GLY A 24 -17.03 -27.68 -11.72
N SER A 25 -17.06 -27.61 -10.38
CA SER A 25 -17.58 -26.43 -9.71
C SER A 25 -16.72 -25.19 -10.02
N GLY A 26 -17.36 -24.06 -10.33
CA GLY A 26 -16.72 -22.82 -10.76
C GLY A 26 -16.21 -22.84 -12.20
N MET A 27 -16.53 -23.89 -12.96
CA MET A 27 -16.22 -23.98 -14.40
C MET A 27 -17.48 -23.73 -15.22
N GLY A 28 -17.30 -23.14 -16.40
CA GLY A 28 -18.30 -23.12 -17.47
C GLY A 28 -17.77 -23.84 -18.69
N ALA A 29 -18.64 -24.41 -19.48
CA ALA A 29 -18.22 -25.13 -20.68
C ALA A 29 -19.01 -24.69 -21.91
N ILE A 30 -18.38 -24.82 -23.07
CA ILE A 30 -19.00 -24.59 -24.36
C ILE A 30 -18.85 -25.89 -25.17
N GLU A 31 -19.96 -26.37 -25.74
CA GLU A 31 -19.99 -27.54 -26.60
C GLU A 31 -19.85 -27.12 -28.05
N TRP A 32 -18.97 -27.81 -28.79
CA TRP A 32 -18.87 -27.74 -30.21
C TRP A 32 -19.21 -29.11 -30.81
N THR A 33 -20.08 -29.12 -31.81
CA THR A 33 -20.52 -30.34 -32.47
C THR A 33 -20.30 -30.23 -33.97
N PRO A 34 -19.75 -31.25 -34.68
CA PRO A 34 -19.48 -31.19 -36.10
C PRO A 34 -20.69 -30.86 -36.99
N GLY A 35 -21.91 -31.14 -36.51
CA GLY A 35 -23.15 -30.90 -37.27
C GLY A 35 -23.81 -29.55 -37.02
N SER A 36 -23.76 -29.05 -35.79
CA SER A 36 -24.45 -27.80 -35.36
C SER A 36 -23.48 -26.66 -35.03
N GLY A 37 -22.17 -26.92 -35.02
CA GLY A 37 -21.17 -25.94 -34.64
C GLY A 37 -21.12 -25.71 -33.14
N THR A 38 -20.68 -24.52 -32.70
CA THR A 38 -20.59 -24.11 -31.32
C THR A 38 -21.99 -23.77 -30.80
N LEU A 39 -22.41 -24.39 -29.71
CA LEU A 39 -23.69 -24.09 -29.05
C LEU A 39 -23.62 -22.75 -28.32
N LYS A 40 -24.71 -21.98 -28.43
CA LYS A 40 -24.75 -20.62 -27.85
C LYS A 40 -24.90 -20.60 -26.33
N ASP A 41 -25.57 -21.65 -25.79
CA ASP A 41 -25.88 -21.73 -24.37
C ASP A 41 -24.69 -22.40 -23.65
N PRO A 42 -24.05 -21.70 -22.72
CA PRO A 42 -22.98 -22.28 -21.91
C PRO A 42 -23.51 -23.38 -21.01
N ILE A 43 -22.76 -24.46 -20.90
CA ILE A 43 -23.04 -25.57 -20.00
C ILE A 43 -22.47 -25.18 -18.62
N GLY A 44 -23.34 -25.15 -17.59
CA GLY A 44 -22.94 -24.90 -16.21
C GLY A 44 -22.28 -26.08 -15.52
N GLU A 45 -21.97 -25.92 -14.24
CA GLU A 45 -21.43 -27.01 -13.42
C GLU A 45 -22.40 -28.19 -13.29
N GLY A 46 -21.85 -29.38 -13.18
CA GLY A 46 -22.61 -30.62 -12.98
C GLY A 46 -22.36 -31.66 -14.04
N PHE A 47 -23.25 -32.65 -14.07
CA PHE A 47 -23.19 -33.75 -15.01
C PHE A 47 -24.10 -33.49 -16.19
N HIS A 48 -23.53 -33.63 -17.42
CA HIS A 48 -24.24 -33.34 -18.64
C HIS A 48 -24.09 -34.49 -19.64
N VAL A 49 -25.18 -34.79 -20.34
CA VAL A 49 -25.20 -35.72 -21.43
C VAL A 49 -24.95 -34.92 -22.72
N VAL A 50 -23.91 -35.31 -23.45
CA VAL A 50 -23.46 -34.60 -24.66
C VAL A 50 -23.38 -35.58 -25.83
N SER A 51 -23.28 -35.06 -27.05
CA SER A 51 -23.07 -35.87 -28.21
C SER A 51 -21.70 -36.60 -28.14
N PRO A 52 -21.57 -37.86 -28.57
CA PRO A 52 -20.28 -38.57 -28.56
C PRO A 52 -19.23 -37.98 -29.50
N PHE A 53 -19.65 -37.12 -30.42
CA PHE A 53 -18.77 -36.44 -31.38
C PHE A 53 -18.55 -34.97 -31.02
N SER A 54 -19.03 -34.51 -29.85
CA SER A 54 -18.83 -33.12 -29.44
C SER A 54 -17.52 -32.96 -28.70
N GLU A 55 -16.95 -31.79 -28.87
CA GLU A 55 -15.81 -31.28 -28.08
C GLU A 55 -16.30 -30.29 -27.04
N ILE A 56 -15.80 -30.43 -25.82
CA ILE A 56 -16.19 -29.59 -24.69
C ILE A 56 -15.00 -28.72 -24.29
N TYR A 57 -15.15 -27.42 -24.43
CA TYR A 57 -14.16 -26.45 -24.00
C TYR A 57 -14.57 -25.91 -22.63
N GLN A 58 -13.75 -26.17 -21.61
CA GLN A 58 -14.01 -25.74 -20.24
C GLN A 58 -13.22 -24.46 -19.93
N TYR A 59 -13.90 -23.53 -19.24
CA TYR A 59 -13.36 -22.26 -18.80
C TYR A 59 -13.50 -22.14 -17.28
N ASP A 60 -12.44 -21.77 -16.58
CA ASP A 60 -12.51 -21.41 -15.17
C ASP A 60 -13.12 -20.01 -15.06
N LEU A 61 -14.30 -19.91 -14.39
CA LEU A 61 -15.06 -18.68 -14.19
C LEU A 61 -14.61 -17.90 -12.95
N ARG A 62 -13.76 -18.51 -12.14
CA ARG A 62 -13.19 -17.88 -10.96
C ARG A 62 -12.14 -16.85 -11.40
N GLU A 63 -11.85 -15.98 -10.47
CA GLU A 63 -10.75 -15.03 -10.65
C GLU A 63 -9.42 -15.77 -10.78
N GLN A 64 -8.69 -15.49 -11.86
CA GLN A 64 -7.40 -16.08 -12.17
C GLN A 64 -6.32 -14.99 -12.07
N GLU A 65 -5.15 -15.36 -11.58
CA GLU A 65 -3.97 -14.52 -11.57
C GLU A 65 -2.98 -15.02 -12.64
N HIS A 66 -2.45 -14.08 -13.40
CA HIS A 66 -1.29 -14.36 -14.26
C HIS A 66 -0.19 -13.32 -14.00
N GLN A 67 1.03 -13.83 -13.85
CA GLN A 67 2.21 -13.01 -13.57
C GLN A 67 3.06 -12.92 -14.83
N GLU A 68 3.46 -11.72 -15.19
CA GLU A 68 4.28 -11.47 -16.38
C GLU A 68 5.33 -10.40 -16.11
N SER A 69 6.58 -10.67 -16.52
CA SER A 69 7.67 -9.69 -16.49
C SER A 69 7.72 -8.94 -17.81
N LEU A 70 7.64 -7.63 -17.78
CA LEU A 70 7.53 -6.77 -18.94
C LEU A 70 8.76 -5.89 -19.09
N ASP A 71 9.46 -6.02 -20.21
CA ASP A 71 10.50 -5.05 -20.61
C ASP A 71 9.84 -3.79 -21.16
N VAL A 72 10.02 -2.67 -20.47
CA VAL A 72 9.43 -1.39 -20.86
C VAL A 72 10.48 -0.26 -20.79
N LEU A 73 10.26 0.78 -21.58
CA LEU A 73 11.10 1.98 -21.56
C LEU A 73 10.40 3.09 -20.79
N ALA A 74 11.11 3.67 -19.83
CA ALA A 74 10.68 4.88 -19.14
C ALA A 74 10.81 6.12 -20.05
N ASN A 75 10.31 7.27 -19.60
CA ASN A 75 10.30 8.52 -20.37
C ASN A 75 11.70 9.03 -20.75
N ASN A 76 12.72 8.69 -19.98
CA ASN A 76 14.12 9.03 -20.22
C ASN A 76 14.85 8.01 -21.11
N GLY A 77 14.14 7.00 -21.65
CA GLY A 77 14.73 5.95 -22.48
C GLY A 77 15.44 4.83 -21.73
N LEU A 78 15.38 4.82 -20.40
CA LEU A 78 15.90 3.71 -19.60
C LEU A 78 15.02 2.48 -19.72
N SER A 79 15.62 1.31 -20.04
CA SER A 79 14.93 0.04 -19.97
C SER A 79 14.79 -0.41 -18.53
N ILE A 80 13.58 -0.76 -18.13
CA ILE A 80 13.24 -1.30 -16.82
C ILE A 80 12.43 -2.58 -16.99
N VAL A 81 12.58 -3.51 -16.07
CA VAL A 81 11.75 -4.71 -16.03
C VAL A 81 10.67 -4.51 -14.97
N LEU A 82 9.42 -4.64 -15.41
CA LEU A 82 8.24 -4.47 -14.58
C LEU A 82 7.58 -5.81 -14.35
N ASP A 83 7.62 -6.33 -13.14
CA ASP A 83 6.90 -7.53 -12.77
C ASP A 83 5.45 -7.18 -12.41
N THR A 84 4.52 -7.71 -13.20
CA THR A 84 3.10 -7.40 -13.08
C THR A 84 2.28 -8.65 -12.80
N SER A 85 1.18 -8.47 -12.08
CA SER A 85 0.10 -9.45 -11.93
C SER A 85 -1.17 -8.87 -12.54
N ILE A 86 -1.85 -9.65 -13.35
CA ILE A 86 -3.18 -9.33 -13.86
C ILE A 86 -4.20 -10.30 -13.27
N LEU A 87 -5.27 -9.77 -12.69
CA LEU A 87 -6.39 -10.51 -12.16
C LEU A 87 -7.56 -10.39 -13.13
N PHE A 88 -8.06 -11.52 -13.61
CA PHE A 88 -9.08 -11.56 -14.64
C PHE A 88 -9.97 -12.80 -14.54
N LYS A 89 -11.13 -12.73 -15.17
CA LYS A 89 -12.08 -13.84 -15.33
C LYS A 89 -12.85 -13.70 -16.63
N PRO A 90 -13.24 -14.82 -17.28
CA PRO A 90 -14.16 -14.79 -18.41
C PRO A 90 -15.58 -14.39 -17.95
N VAL A 91 -16.32 -13.73 -18.83
CA VAL A 91 -17.74 -13.40 -18.59
C VAL A 91 -18.60 -14.62 -18.94
N GLN A 92 -19.25 -15.22 -17.95
CA GLN A 92 -20.01 -16.47 -18.11
C GLN A 92 -21.07 -16.39 -19.23
N SER A 93 -21.82 -15.28 -19.30
CA SER A 93 -22.86 -15.07 -20.30
C SER A 93 -22.32 -14.91 -21.74
N GLU A 94 -21.02 -14.67 -21.86
CA GLU A 94 -20.34 -14.37 -23.13
C GLU A 94 -19.34 -15.45 -23.56
N LEU A 95 -19.35 -16.61 -22.90
CA LEU A 95 -18.43 -17.73 -23.20
C LEU A 95 -18.53 -18.20 -24.63
N TYR A 96 -19.74 -18.18 -25.24
CA TYR A 96 -19.93 -18.49 -26.64
C TYR A 96 -19.12 -17.56 -27.56
N LEU A 97 -19.19 -16.24 -27.28
CA LEU A 97 -18.44 -15.23 -28.06
C LEU A 97 -16.94 -15.35 -27.81
N LEU A 98 -16.55 -15.59 -26.56
CA LEU A 98 -15.16 -15.82 -26.18
C LEU A 98 -14.58 -17.02 -26.96
N GLN A 99 -15.32 -18.15 -27.02
CA GLN A 99 -14.89 -19.35 -27.75
C GLN A 99 -14.81 -19.11 -29.24
N THR A 100 -15.77 -18.40 -29.82
CA THR A 100 -15.86 -18.25 -31.29
C THR A 100 -14.94 -17.15 -31.83
N GLU A 101 -14.70 -16.08 -31.07
CA GLU A 101 -13.87 -14.97 -31.55
C GLU A 101 -12.39 -15.08 -31.12
N ILE A 102 -12.10 -15.69 -29.98
CA ILE A 102 -10.76 -15.66 -29.38
C ILE A 102 -10.25 -17.10 -29.14
N GLY A 103 -11.09 -17.96 -28.56
CA GLY A 103 -10.76 -19.33 -28.21
C GLY A 103 -10.26 -19.50 -26.75
N PRO A 104 -9.89 -20.73 -26.37
CA PRO A 104 -9.56 -21.08 -24.99
C PRO A 104 -8.26 -20.43 -24.49
N ASP A 105 -7.35 -20.06 -25.38
CA ASP A 105 -6.05 -19.45 -25.04
C ASP A 105 -6.12 -17.91 -25.06
N TYR A 106 -7.24 -17.38 -24.52
CA TYR A 106 -7.54 -15.93 -24.55
C TYR A 106 -6.52 -15.08 -23.78
N TYR A 107 -5.81 -15.63 -22.80
CA TYR A 107 -4.73 -14.90 -22.15
C TYR A 107 -3.60 -14.60 -23.16
N ARG A 108 -3.06 -15.62 -23.81
CA ARG A 108 -1.92 -15.47 -24.73
C ARG A 108 -2.27 -14.65 -25.98
N ILE A 109 -3.50 -14.83 -26.48
CA ILE A 109 -3.95 -14.20 -27.73
C ILE A 109 -4.37 -12.74 -27.49
N LEU A 110 -5.02 -12.43 -26.36
CA LEU A 110 -5.65 -11.14 -26.11
C LEU A 110 -5.04 -10.40 -24.91
N LEU A 111 -5.13 -10.96 -23.69
CA LEU A 111 -4.79 -10.24 -22.46
C LEU A 111 -3.31 -9.87 -22.38
N GLY A 112 -2.42 -10.80 -22.62
CA GLY A 112 -0.97 -10.56 -22.56
C GLY A 112 -0.51 -9.47 -23.53
N PRO A 113 -0.87 -9.50 -24.83
CA PRO A 113 -0.55 -8.41 -25.77
C PRO A 113 -1.14 -7.06 -25.37
N LEU A 114 -2.36 -7.03 -24.81
CA LEU A 114 -2.98 -5.79 -24.33
C LEU A 114 -2.28 -5.25 -23.09
N LEU A 115 -1.93 -6.12 -22.14
CA LEU A 115 -1.16 -5.76 -20.94
C LEU A 115 0.19 -5.15 -21.34
N ARG A 116 0.97 -5.83 -22.17
CA ARG A 116 2.26 -5.33 -22.68
C ARG A 116 2.14 -3.98 -23.37
N SER A 117 1.13 -3.83 -24.25
CA SER A 117 0.89 -2.58 -24.97
C SER A 117 0.46 -1.45 -24.03
N GLY A 118 -0.43 -1.75 -23.07
CA GLY A 118 -0.90 -0.80 -22.06
C GLY A 118 0.24 -0.33 -21.15
N ALA A 119 1.00 -1.29 -20.62
CA ALA A 119 2.15 -1.01 -19.76
C ALA A 119 3.20 -0.14 -20.47
N ARG A 120 3.61 -0.49 -21.70
CA ARG A 120 4.57 0.32 -22.49
C ARG A 120 4.08 1.75 -22.72
N LYS A 121 2.81 1.92 -23.03
CA LYS A 121 2.22 3.23 -23.29
C LYS A 121 2.18 4.10 -22.04
N VAL A 122 1.83 3.53 -20.91
CA VAL A 122 1.71 4.26 -19.63
C VAL A 122 3.09 4.54 -19.05
N VAL A 123 3.93 3.50 -18.89
CA VAL A 123 5.27 3.61 -18.30
C VAL A 123 6.15 4.60 -19.06
N GLY A 124 6.03 4.68 -20.40
CA GLY A 124 6.76 5.65 -21.21
C GLY A 124 6.47 7.13 -20.91
N ARG A 125 5.49 7.44 -20.03
CA ARG A 125 5.19 8.81 -19.57
C ARG A 125 5.83 9.15 -18.22
N TYR A 126 6.27 8.15 -17.47
CA TYR A 126 6.80 8.28 -16.12
C TYR A 126 8.31 8.12 -16.08
N SER A 127 8.96 8.78 -15.13
CA SER A 127 10.37 8.55 -14.85
C SER A 127 10.56 7.25 -14.03
N PRO A 128 11.75 6.62 -14.11
CA PRO A 128 12.05 5.43 -13.31
C PRO A 128 11.86 5.66 -11.80
N GLU A 129 12.21 6.85 -11.30
CA GLU A 129 12.05 7.25 -9.92
C GLU A 129 10.58 7.31 -9.49
N GLU A 130 9.70 7.88 -10.33
CA GLU A 130 8.26 7.97 -10.07
C GLU A 130 7.62 6.59 -9.98
N ILE A 131 8.01 5.67 -10.89
CA ILE A 131 7.50 4.29 -10.92
C ILE A 131 7.99 3.50 -9.72
N TYR A 132 9.27 3.70 -9.35
CA TYR A 132 9.91 2.98 -8.25
C TYR A 132 9.38 3.41 -6.87
N SER A 133 9.02 4.68 -6.67
CA SER A 133 8.75 5.22 -5.33
C SER A 133 7.39 5.91 -5.17
N THR A 134 7.08 6.94 -5.94
CA THR A 134 6.02 7.89 -5.56
C THR A 134 4.70 7.69 -6.28
N LYS A 135 4.72 7.18 -7.53
CA LYS A 135 3.53 7.11 -8.39
C LYS A 135 3.15 5.69 -8.83
N ARG A 136 3.63 4.67 -8.14
CA ARG A 136 3.36 3.27 -8.49
C ARG A 136 1.87 2.97 -8.61
N GLU A 137 1.07 3.38 -7.62
CA GLU A 137 -0.38 3.19 -7.63
C GLU A 137 -1.09 3.96 -8.76
N GLU A 138 -0.54 5.13 -9.14
CA GLU A 138 -1.07 5.91 -10.26
C GLU A 138 -0.81 5.20 -11.58
N VAL A 139 0.40 4.66 -11.76
CA VAL A 139 0.79 3.87 -12.93
C VAL A 139 -0.07 2.60 -13.04
N GLU A 140 -0.30 1.88 -11.94
CA GLU A 140 -1.20 0.72 -11.91
C GLU A 140 -2.62 1.07 -12.40
N ARG A 141 -3.21 2.15 -11.84
CA ARG A 141 -4.54 2.61 -12.24
C ARG A 141 -4.62 3.02 -13.72
N GLU A 142 -3.58 3.67 -14.23
CA GLU A 142 -3.54 4.07 -15.64
C GLU A 142 -3.38 2.87 -16.58
N ILE A 143 -2.53 1.88 -16.21
CA ILE A 143 -2.40 0.63 -16.97
C ILE A 143 -3.73 -0.10 -17.00
N PHE A 144 -4.38 -0.24 -15.84
CA PHE A 144 -5.70 -0.85 -15.74
C PHE A 144 -6.74 -0.14 -16.61
N ALA A 145 -6.81 1.19 -16.55
CA ALA A 145 -7.74 1.98 -17.35
C ALA A 145 -7.49 1.81 -18.87
N GLU A 146 -6.22 1.82 -19.30
CA GLU A 146 -5.86 1.64 -20.73
C GLU A 146 -6.19 0.23 -21.22
N VAL A 147 -5.92 -0.81 -20.42
CA VAL A 147 -6.23 -2.21 -20.74
C VAL A 147 -7.74 -2.43 -20.75
N ASN A 148 -8.44 -1.99 -19.71
CA ASN A 148 -9.89 -2.16 -19.56
C ASN A 148 -10.65 -1.45 -20.69
N ARG A 149 -10.21 -0.26 -21.11
CA ARG A 149 -10.79 0.45 -22.26
C ARG A 149 -10.74 -0.39 -23.56
N LYS A 150 -9.67 -1.15 -23.76
CA LYS A 150 -9.51 -2.02 -24.94
C LYS A 150 -10.26 -3.34 -24.83
N LEU A 151 -10.62 -3.75 -23.62
CA LEU A 151 -11.32 -4.99 -23.31
C LEU A 151 -12.85 -4.87 -23.30
N GLN A 152 -13.41 -3.66 -23.37
CA GLN A 152 -14.86 -3.39 -23.23
C GLN A 152 -15.80 -4.25 -24.09
N SER A 153 -15.30 -4.94 -25.13
CA SER A 153 -16.10 -5.79 -26.00
C SER A 153 -15.43 -7.15 -26.24
N LYS A 154 -14.66 -7.65 -25.29
CA LYS A 154 -13.80 -8.83 -25.52
C LYS A 154 -14.09 -10.02 -24.59
N HIS A 155 -15.27 -10.03 -23.96
CA HIS A 155 -15.81 -11.18 -23.23
C HIS A 155 -14.99 -11.65 -22.02
N VAL A 156 -14.00 -10.83 -21.60
CA VAL A 156 -13.15 -11.06 -20.44
C VAL A 156 -13.16 -9.80 -19.57
N GLN A 157 -13.35 -9.98 -18.29
CA GLN A 157 -13.27 -8.92 -17.28
C GLN A 157 -11.89 -8.95 -16.62
N VAL A 158 -11.26 -7.78 -16.51
CA VAL A 158 -10.05 -7.59 -15.69
C VAL A 158 -10.49 -6.87 -14.43
N ASP A 159 -10.16 -7.46 -13.27
CA ASP A 159 -10.53 -6.91 -11.97
C ASP A 159 -9.42 -6.02 -11.40
N ALA A 160 -8.14 -6.38 -11.61
CA ALA A 160 -7.00 -5.56 -11.21
C ALA A 160 -5.75 -5.81 -12.04
N ILE A 161 -4.87 -4.82 -12.09
CA ILE A 161 -3.49 -4.95 -12.58
C ILE A 161 -2.59 -4.37 -11.48
N LEU A 162 -1.65 -5.17 -11.02
CA LEU A 162 -0.76 -4.84 -9.91
C LEU A 162 0.69 -4.87 -10.41
N ILE A 163 1.48 -3.90 -9.99
CA ILE A 163 2.93 -3.93 -10.17
C ILE A 163 3.52 -4.59 -8.93
N ARG A 164 4.13 -5.75 -9.09
CA ARG A 164 4.73 -6.51 -7.99
C ARG A 164 6.12 -5.97 -7.64
N ASP A 165 6.94 -5.79 -8.67
CA ASP A 165 8.30 -5.28 -8.50
C ASP A 165 8.72 -4.45 -9.72
N VAL A 166 9.75 -3.61 -9.50
CA VAL A 166 10.34 -2.74 -10.53
C VAL A 166 11.85 -2.93 -10.49
N HIS A 167 12.37 -3.66 -11.46
CA HIS A 167 13.81 -3.92 -11.54
C HIS A 167 14.50 -2.85 -12.37
N LEU A 168 15.36 -2.10 -11.71
CA LEU A 168 16.21 -1.09 -12.30
C LEU A 168 17.65 -1.58 -12.42
N PRO A 169 18.45 -1.10 -13.38
CA PRO A 169 19.89 -1.29 -13.35
C PRO A 169 20.49 -0.80 -12.01
N GLN A 170 21.39 -1.57 -11.40
CA GLN A 170 21.93 -1.30 -10.06
C GLN A 170 22.46 0.12 -9.88
N ILE A 171 23.14 0.65 -10.90
CA ILE A 171 23.66 2.03 -10.89
C ILE A 171 22.55 3.07 -10.74
N VAL A 172 21.42 2.86 -11.41
CA VAL A 172 20.26 3.78 -11.37
C VAL A 172 19.52 3.65 -10.04
N GLN A 173 19.32 2.42 -9.58
CA GLN A 173 18.70 2.15 -8.28
C GLN A 173 19.51 2.82 -7.15
N ALA A 174 20.83 2.64 -7.11
CA ALA A 174 21.70 3.25 -6.12
C ALA A 174 21.64 4.80 -6.18
N ALA A 175 21.56 5.38 -7.38
CA ALA A 175 21.44 6.83 -7.55
C ALA A 175 20.10 7.36 -7.02
N ILE A 176 19.00 6.65 -7.29
CA ILE A 176 17.66 7.00 -6.77
C ILE A 176 17.62 6.89 -5.25
N GLU A 177 18.11 5.79 -4.69
CA GLU A 177 18.17 5.59 -3.25
C GLU A 177 19.01 6.68 -2.55
N MET A 178 20.17 7.03 -3.11
CA MET A 178 21.00 8.11 -2.59
C MET A 178 20.28 9.46 -2.64
N LYS A 179 19.57 9.77 -3.74
CA LYS A 179 18.78 11.00 -3.88
C LYS A 179 17.68 11.05 -2.83
N LEU A 180 16.88 9.98 -2.71
CA LEU A 180 15.81 9.89 -1.71
C LEU A 180 16.35 10.04 -0.28
N GLN A 181 17.52 9.44 0.01
CA GLN A 181 18.17 9.61 1.31
C GLN A 181 18.58 11.06 1.58
N GLN A 182 19.09 11.78 0.59
CA GLN A 182 19.44 13.19 0.73
C GLN A 182 18.19 14.06 0.91
N GLU A 183 17.12 13.79 0.19
CA GLU A 183 15.84 14.49 0.36
C GLU A 183 15.27 14.28 1.78
N GLN A 184 15.29 13.03 2.28
CA GLN A 184 14.85 12.73 3.65
C GLN A 184 15.72 13.44 4.71
N ARG A 185 17.04 13.52 4.48
CA ARG A 185 17.94 14.28 5.37
C ARG A 185 17.64 15.77 5.35
N ALA A 186 17.37 16.33 4.18
CA ALA A 186 17.01 17.74 4.03
C ALA A 186 15.70 18.07 4.74
N LEU A 187 14.69 17.21 4.59
CA LEU A 187 13.41 17.33 5.32
C LEU A 187 13.61 17.22 6.84
N ALA A 188 14.38 16.23 7.30
CA ALA A 188 14.70 16.09 8.73
C ALA A 188 15.41 17.34 9.27
N MET A 189 16.34 17.94 8.52
CA MET A 189 17.01 19.17 8.91
C MET A 189 16.03 20.35 8.99
N GLN A 190 15.05 20.45 8.09
CA GLN A 190 14.01 21.49 8.20
C GLN A 190 13.21 21.37 9.48
N PHE A 191 12.82 20.15 9.89
CA PHE A 191 12.13 19.93 11.17
C PHE A 191 13.00 20.32 12.37
N VAL A 192 14.31 20.05 12.33
CA VAL A 192 15.26 20.48 13.38
C VAL A 192 15.32 22.01 13.44
N LEU A 193 15.47 22.69 12.31
CA LEU A 193 15.50 24.14 12.25
C LEU A 193 14.21 24.79 12.76
N ASP A 194 13.05 24.21 12.40
CA ASP A 194 11.77 24.72 12.87
C ASP A 194 11.59 24.51 14.39
N LYS A 195 12.08 23.38 14.91
CA LYS A 195 12.12 23.13 16.35
C LYS A 195 12.99 24.16 17.07
N GLU A 196 14.22 24.37 16.57
CA GLU A 196 15.15 25.37 17.18
C GLU A 196 14.59 26.78 17.12
N ARG A 197 13.93 27.17 16.02
CA ARG A 197 13.26 28.47 15.92
C ARG A 197 12.15 28.62 16.97
N LYS A 198 11.29 27.62 17.11
CA LYS A 198 10.22 27.62 18.12
C LYS A 198 10.78 27.64 19.54
N GLU A 199 11.89 26.94 19.78
CA GLU A 199 12.55 26.94 21.08
C GLU A 199 13.20 28.29 21.38
N ALA A 200 13.84 28.94 20.42
CA ALA A 200 14.37 30.28 20.55
C ALA A 200 13.26 31.31 20.83
N GLU A 201 12.13 31.22 20.16
CA GLU A 201 10.97 32.06 20.37
C GLU A 201 10.37 31.84 21.77
N ARG A 202 10.22 30.59 22.22
CA ARG A 202 9.80 30.25 23.57
C ARG A 202 10.72 30.85 24.62
N LYS A 203 12.05 30.71 24.46
CA LYS A 203 13.05 31.30 25.39
C LYS A 203 12.97 32.82 25.41
N LYS A 204 12.72 33.45 24.25
CA LYS A 204 12.54 34.90 24.17
C LYS A 204 11.29 35.37 24.94
N ILE A 205 10.17 34.65 24.77
CA ILE A 205 8.92 34.96 25.49
C ILE A 205 9.13 34.73 27.00
N GLU A 206 9.78 33.66 27.41
CA GLU A 206 10.10 33.37 28.81
C GLU A 206 11.00 34.44 29.39
N ALA A 207 12.07 34.86 28.73
CA ALA A 207 12.94 35.94 29.16
C ALA A 207 12.20 37.27 29.25
N GLY A 208 11.29 37.56 28.29
CA GLY A 208 10.41 38.74 28.37
C GLY A 208 9.51 38.70 29.61
N GLY A 209 8.85 37.55 29.85
CA GLY A 209 8.01 37.38 31.05
C GLY A 209 8.79 37.54 32.37
N ILE A 210 10.02 37.03 32.42
CA ILE A 210 10.89 37.22 33.61
C ILE A 210 11.27 38.70 33.77
N ALA A 211 11.61 39.39 32.68
CA ALA A 211 11.93 40.84 32.76
C ALA A 211 10.73 41.68 33.21
N ASP A 212 9.54 41.40 32.66
CA ASP A 212 8.30 42.08 33.10
C ASP A 212 7.97 41.79 34.52
N TYR A 213 8.12 40.54 34.99
CA TYR A 213 7.95 40.14 36.36
C TYR A 213 8.94 40.89 37.29
N GLN A 214 10.24 40.94 36.93
CA GLN A 214 11.25 41.69 37.70
C GLN A 214 10.95 43.19 37.77
N GLN A 215 10.47 43.78 36.66
CA GLN A 215 10.09 45.18 36.61
C GLN A 215 8.88 45.49 37.52
N LEU A 216 7.89 44.61 37.55
CA LEU A 216 6.71 44.73 38.41
C LEU A 216 7.10 44.62 39.91
N ILE A 217 7.95 43.65 40.24
CA ILE A 217 8.44 43.48 41.60
C ILE A 217 9.31 44.67 42.01
N GLY A 218 10.23 45.12 41.15
CA GLY A 218 11.11 46.25 41.41
C GLY A 218 10.36 47.54 41.72
N LYS A 219 9.21 47.78 41.09
CA LYS A 219 8.32 48.92 41.41
C LYS A 219 7.59 48.81 42.74
N GLY A 220 7.39 47.58 43.24
CA GLY A 220 6.68 47.29 44.49
C GLY A 220 7.60 46.94 45.67
N LEU A 221 8.91 46.81 45.46
CA LEU A 221 9.89 46.45 46.49
C LEU A 221 10.20 47.63 47.33
N THR A 222 9.46 47.79 48.44
CA THR A 222 9.85 48.70 49.56
C THR A 222 10.81 47.93 50.47
N GLU A 223 11.70 48.68 51.14
CA GLU A 223 12.65 48.14 52.13
C GLU A 223 11.97 47.27 53.19
N MET A 224 10.75 47.61 53.57
CA MET A 224 9.91 46.90 54.54
C MET A 224 9.47 45.50 53.92
N LEU A 225 9.16 45.40 52.63
CA LEU A 225 8.80 44.15 52.00
C LEU A 225 10.00 43.20 51.85
N LEU A 226 11.19 43.72 51.61
CA LEU A 226 12.43 42.96 51.64
C LEU A 226 12.73 42.37 52.99
N GLN A 227 12.57 43.17 54.05
CA GLN A 227 12.74 42.68 55.41
C GLN A 227 11.72 41.63 55.81
N TRP A 228 10.45 41.77 55.35
CA TRP A 228 9.42 40.78 55.63
C TRP A 228 9.73 39.46 54.86
N LYS A 229 10.18 39.50 53.57
CA LYS A 229 10.62 38.38 52.83
C LYS A 229 11.83 37.66 53.41
N GLN A 230 12.76 38.39 54.02
CA GLN A 230 13.89 37.80 54.74
C GLN A 230 13.41 37.01 55.96
N ILE A 231 12.44 37.52 56.72
CA ILE A 231 11.85 36.85 57.89
C ILE A 231 11.12 35.57 57.44
N ASP A 232 10.31 35.65 56.42
CA ASP A 232 9.60 34.48 55.85
C ASP A 232 10.58 33.39 55.34
N ALA A 233 11.68 33.78 54.69
CA ALA A 233 12.72 32.85 54.28
C ALA A 233 13.43 32.19 55.47
N ILE A 234 13.70 32.90 56.47
CA ILE A 234 14.31 32.40 57.76
C ILE A 234 13.33 31.44 58.44
N GLU A 235 12.04 31.78 58.53
CA GLU A 235 11.01 30.90 59.11
C GLU A 235 10.91 29.57 58.37
N LYS A 236 10.93 29.59 57.05
CA LYS A 236 10.93 28.36 56.19
C LYS A 236 12.21 27.54 56.34
N LEU A 237 13.36 28.21 56.57
CA LEU A 237 14.61 27.51 56.85
C LEU A 237 14.61 26.84 58.25
N VAL A 238 14.02 27.46 59.23
CA VAL A 238 13.88 26.89 60.59
C VAL A 238 12.96 25.66 60.57
N GLN A 239 11.92 25.67 59.75
CA GLN A 239 10.98 24.54 59.60
C GLN A 239 11.54 23.41 58.75
N SER A 240 12.68 23.58 58.07
CA SER A 240 13.29 22.55 57.23
C SER A 240 13.88 21.42 58.08
N PRO A 241 13.61 20.12 57.73
CA PRO A 241 14.11 18.98 58.52
C PRO A 241 15.64 18.77 58.42
N ASN A 242 16.34 19.55 57.60
CA ASN A 242 17.79 19.47 57.45
C ASN A 242 18.45 20.45 58.44
N SER A 243 19.38 19.95 59.27
CA SER A 243 20.19 20.77 60.19
C SER A 243 21.06 21.74 59.39
N LYS A 244 20.77 23.02 59.49
CA LYS A 244 21.57 24.09 58.85
C LYS A 244 21.93 25.11 59.90
N THR A 245 23.21 25.49 59.97
CA THR A 245 23.65 26.57 60.76
C THR A 245 23.62 27.88 59.99
N ILE A 246 22.74 28.80 60.30
CA ILE A 246 22.65 30.11 59.68
C ILE A 246 23.39 31.10 60.50
N VAL A 247 24.43 31.70 59.95
CA VAL A 247 25.13 32.84 60.62
C VAL A 247 24.58 34.11 59.98
N LEU A 248 23.84 34.88 60.79
CA LEU A 248 23.35 36.22 60.39
C LEU A 248 24.39 37.25 60.82
N ASP A 249 25.03 37.90 59.82
CA ASP A 249 25.85 39.07 60.11
C ASP A 249 24.95 40.33 60.20
N ALA A 250 25.04 41.02 61.25
CA ALA A 250 24.25 42.23 61.53
C ALA A 250 24.80 43.49 60.82
N GLY A 251 25.75 43.37 59.90
CA GLY A 251 26.33 44.44 59.09
C GLY A 251 25.48 44.88 57.94
N LYS A 252 25.44 46.16 57.63
CA LYS A 252 24.72 46.75 56.51
C LYS A 252 25.08 46.04 55.17
N GLY A 253 24.15 45.18 54.63
CA GLY A 253 24.17 44.71 53.24
C GLY A 253 24.72 43.33 53.01
N ASN A 254 25.03 42.49 54.00
CA ASN A 254 25.51 41.13 53.76
C ASN A 254 24.39 40.09 53.78
N PHE A 255 24.39 39.19 52.77
CA PHE A 255 23.51 38.05 52.77
C PHE A 255 23.89 37.01 53.81
N PRO A 256 22.94 36.30 54.42
CA PRO A 256 23.23 35.24 55.38
C PRO A 256 23.99 34.11 54.70
N MET A 257 25.14 33.70 55.25
CA MET A 257 25.90 32.56 54.79
C MET A 257 25.32 31.33 55.47
N ILE A 258 24.86 30.35 54.62
CA ILE A 258 24.34 29.09 55.10
C ILE A 258 25.50 28.10 55.15
N LEU A 259 25.87 27.66 56.37
CA LEU A 259 26.84 26.58 56.55
C LEU A 259 26.08 25.28 56.86
N ASP A 260 26.32 24.28 56.05
CA ASP A 260 25.79 22.92 56.26
C ASP A 260 26.60 22.22 57.36
N THR A 261 26.00 21.95 58.50
CA THR A 261 26.63 21.09 59.51
C THR A 261 26.24 19.66 59.26
N LYS A 262 27.18 18.85 58.77
CA LYS A 262 27.01 17.41 58.80
C LYS A 262 26.66 16.94 60.21
N ASN A 263 25.50 16.31 60.38
CA ASN A 263 25.18 15.57 61.57
C ASN A 263 26.21 14.43 61.71
N THR A 264 27.11 14.58 62.67
CA THR A 264 27.88 13.48 63.24
C THR A 264 26.95 12.77 64.22
N GLU A 265 26.06 11.90 63.72
CA GLU A 265 25.47 10.92 64.62
C GLU A 265 26.42 9.72 64.66
N SER A 266 27.13 9.64 65.77
CA SER A 266 27.66 8.43 66.33
C SER A 266 26.51 7.57 66.87
N LYS A 267 26.23 6.44 66.28
CA LYS A 267 26.10 5.12 66.88
C LYS A 267 25.50 4.16 65.88
#